data_b39741acb993c24b9d1c451bd4055154
#
_entry.id   b39741acb993c24b9d1c451bd4055154
#
_cell.length_a   1.000
_cell.length_b   1.000
_cell.length_c   1.000
_cell.angle_alpha   90.00
_cell.angle_beta   90.00
_cell.angle_gamma   90.00
#
_symmetry.space_group_name_H-M   'P 1'
#
loop_
_entity.id
_entity.type
_entity.pdbx_description
1 polymer ?
#
loop_
_entity_poly.entity_id
_entity_poly.type
_entity_poly.pdbx_seq_one_letter_code
_entity_poly.pdbx_strand_id
1 'polypeptide(L)'
;PVKNFSIAGLQLNLASFDNRELLTTKIKSTVSRYPWVNMVVVSELAVGGPSRAKKFSLENNLKHFSKLASAHDIWLIPGSFYHHDKKGISNVAPVISNTGDVVSLCTKIYPFAPYESGIEGGDETCIFEIPDVGIFGMHICYDLWFPETSRALAMQGAQIIIHPSLTDTCDRNEEKIMARATAIQQQCYYFDVNAGGEQGCGQSIVIGPEGEVLTELGSNEEIALLEVDLDSVNRIRQRGIKGLGQPLKSFRDNPKYFESTLNEQYLETLGKLEIPKKFN
;
A
#
# COMPACT_ATOMS: atom_id res chain seq x y z
N PRO A 1 20.95 4.16 19.03
CA PRO A 1 20.91 2.89 18.34
C PRO A 1 19.63 2.84 17.53
N VAL A 2 19.74 2.60 16.21
CA VAL A 2 18.57 2.40 15.35
C VAL A 2 17.81 1.18 15.89
N LYS A 3 16.54 1.34 16.12
CA LYS A 3 15.70 0.26 16.61
C LYS A 3 15.41 -0.65 15.42
N ASN A 4 15.79 -1.92 15.49
CA ASN A 4 15.41 -2.88 14.46
C ASN A 4 13.89 -2.90 14.34
N PHE A 5 13.38 -2.76 13.12
CA PHE A 5 11.96 -2.78 12.84
C PHE A 5 11.67 -3.76 11.71
N SER A 6 10.81 -4.71 11.98
CA SER A 6 10.53 -5.81 11.06
C SER A 6 9.06 -5.85 10.66
N ILE A 7 8.82 -6.06 9.38
CA ILE A 7 7.49 -6.07 8.75
C ILE A 7 7.21 -7.46 8.19
N ALA A 8 6.02 -7.97 8.44
CA ALA A 8 5.47 -9.16 7.79
C ALA A 8 4.30 -8.77 6.88
N GLY A 9 4.45 -8.99 5.59
CA GLY A 9 3.37 -8.87 4.61
C GLY A 9 2.70 -10.22 4.39
N LEU A 10 1.42 -10.30 4.64
CA LEU A 10 0.64 -11.53 4.52
C LEU A 10 -0.06 -11.60 3.17
N GLN A 11 0.49 -12.38 2.26
CA GLN A 11 -0.17 -12.78 1.02
C GLN A 11 -1.10 -13.95 1.34
N LEU A 12 -2.40 -13.69 1.45
CA LEU A 12 -3.39 -14.66 1.90
C LEU A 12 -4.38 -15.03 0.80
N ASN A 13 -4.88 -16.26 0.88
CA ASN A 13 -6.05 -16.68 0.13
C ASN A 13 -7.31 -16.18 0.84
N LEU A 14 -7.92 -15.15 0.28
CA LEU A 14 -9.05 -14.45 0.89
C LEU A 14 -10.37 -14.93 0.30
N ALA A 15 -11.42 -14.94 1.12
CA ALA A 15 -12.78 -15.09 0.64
C ALA A 15 -13.34 -13.75 0.12
N SER A 16 -14.35 -13.81 -0.74
CA SER A 16 -15.01 -12.62 -1.30
C SER A 16 -15.99 -11.94 -0.32
N PHE A 17 -15.92 -12.27 0.95
CA PHE A 17 -16.77 -11.76 2.03
C PHE A 17 -15.93 -11.61 3.32
N ASP A 18 -16.57 -11.55 4.48
CA ASP A 18 -15.96 -11.31 5.78
C ASP A 18 -14.80 -12.26 6.11
N ASN A 19 -13.59 -11.72 6.18
CA ASN A 19 -12.37 -12.45 6.50
C ASN A 19 -11.83 -12.15 7.91
N ARG A 20 -12.55 -11.44 8.78
CA ARG A 20 -12.02 -10.99 10.08
C ARG A 20 -11.50 -12.13 10.96
N GLU A 21 -12.17 -13.27 10.99
CA GLU A 21 -11.70 -14.45 11.75
C GLU A 21 -10.46 -15.06 11.11
N LEU A 22 -10.44 -15.18 9.78
CA LEU A 22 -9.27 -15.64 9.04
C LEU A 22 -8.06 -14.73 9.31
N LEU A 23 -8.24 -13.42 9.16
CA LEU A 23 -7.18 -12.44 9.42
C LEU A 23 -6.68 -12.54 10.86
N THR A 24 -7.59 -12.62 11.83
CA THR A 24 -7.23 -12.78 13.25
C THR A 24 -6.36 -14.02 13.47
N THR A 25 -6.75 -15.14 12.88
CA THR A 25 -6.02 -16.41 13.01
C THR A 25 -4.64 -16.32 12.35
N LYS A 26 -4.56 -15.77 11.13
CA LYS A 26 -3.31 -15.64 10.38
C LYS A 26 -2.34 -14.65 11.04
N ILE A 27 -2.83 -13.51 11.52
CA ILE A 27 -2.02 -12.52 12.24
C ILE A 27 -1.45 -13.15 13.53
N LYS A 28 -2.29 -13.80 14.34
CA LYS A 28 -1.83 -14.49 15.56
C LYS A 28 -0.78 -15.56 15.26
N SER A 29 -1.02 -16.37 14.25
CA SER A 29 -0.07 -17.42 13.82
C SER A 29 1.26 -16.83 13.37
N THR A 30 1.22 -15.71 12.61
CA THR A 30 2.42 -15.01 12.14
C THR A 30 3.24 -14.47 13.30
N VAL A 31 2.63 -13.76 14.23
CA VAL A 31 3.32 -13.19 15.39
C VAL A 31 3.86 -14.29 16.32
N SER A 32 3.12 -15.38 16.50
CA SER A 32 3.60 -16.54 17.27
C SER A 32 4.82 -17.19 16.62
N ARG A 33 4.83 -17.29 15.29
CA ARG A 33 5.93 -17.90 14.52
C ARG A 33 7.15 -16.99 14.41
N TYR A 34 6.91 -15.67 14.32
CA TYR A 34 7.92 -14.63 14.15
C TYR A 34 7.77 -13.56 15.25
N PRO A 35 8.13 -13.88 16.52
CA PRO A 35 7.86 -13.00 17.66
C PRO A 35 8.64 -11.67 17.63
N TRP A 36 9.56 -11.51 16.72
CA TRP A 36 10.35 -10.31 16.48
C TRP A 36 9.72 -9.36 15.45
N VAL A 37 8.60 -9.73 14.83
CA VAL A 37 7.89 -8.85 13.89
C VAL A 37 7.21 -7.72 14.65
N ASN A 38 7.42 -6.49 14.17
CA ASN A 38 6.86 -5.27 14.76
C ASN A 38 5.62 -4.77 14.03
N MET A 39 5.47 -5.10 12.74
CA MET A 39 4.32 -4.69 11.93
C MET A 39 3.81 -5.85 11.08
N VAL A 40 2.49 -5.97 10.99
CA VAL A 40 1.83 -6.88 10.05
C VAL A 40 1.00 -6.08 9.06
N VAL A 41 1.15 -6.41 7.78
CA VAL A 41 0.43 -5.79 6.66
C VAL A 41 -0.32 -6.86 5.89
N VAL A 42 -1.57 -6.59 5.53
CA VAL A 42 -2.39 -7.46 4.66
C VAL A 42 -2.81 -6.67 3.40
N SER A 43 -3.28 -7.39 2.39
CA SER A 43 -3.62 -6.85 1.08
C SER A 43 -4.88 -5.97 1.05
N GLU A 44 -5.15 -5.34 -0.08
CA GLU A 44 -6.38 -4.57 -0.33
C GLU A 44 -7.62 -5.44 -0.16
N LEU A 45 -8.70 -4.83 0.31
CA LEU A 45 -10.03 -5.45 0.55
C LEU A 45 -10.00 -6.75 1.37
N ALA A 46 -8.92 -6.97 2.12
CA ALA A 46 -8.73 -8.19 2.89
C ALA A 46 -9.82 -8.39 3.95
N VAL A 47 -10.34 -7.32 4.54
CA VAL A 47 -11.30 -7.41 5.66
C VAL A 47 -12.67 -7.89 5.18
N GLY A 48 -13.18 -7.29 4.11
CA GLY A 48 -14.56 -7.51 3.64
C GLY A 48 -14.69 -8.20 2.30
N GLY A 49 -13.58 -8.46 1.62
CA GLY A 49 -13.57 -8.89 0.23
C GLY A 49 -14.03 -7.77 -0.73
N PRO A 50 -14.07 -8.03 -2.04
CA PRO A 50 -14.45 -7.06 -3.06
C PRO A 50 -15.96 -6.79 -3.12
N SER A 51 -16.76 -7.47 -2.32
CA SER A 51 -18.22 -7.32 -2.34
C SER A 51 -18.67 -6.02 -1.71
N ARG A 52 -19.32 -5.18 -2.50
CA ARG A 52 -19.94 -3.91 -2.04
C ARG A 52 -21.25 -4.10 -1.30
N ALA A 53 -21.82 -5.30 -1.34
CA ALA A 53 -23.13 -5.60 -0.72
C ALA A 53 -23.05 -5.62 0.81
N LYS A 54 -21.89 -5.83 1.39
CA LYS A 54 -21.69 -5.82 2.85
C LYS A 54 -21.26 -4.45 3.32
N LYS A 55 -22.07 -3.88 4.19
CA LYS A 55 -21.69 -2.71 4.99
C LYS A 55 -20.89 -3.18 6.20
N PHE A 56 -19.62 -2.82 6.25
CA PHE A 56 -18.82 -3.00 7.46
C PHE A 56 -18.96 -1.75 8.32
N SER A 57 -19.24 -1.94 9.61
CA SER A 57 -19.13 -0.84 10.55
C SER A 57 -17.67 -0.49 10.73
N LEU A 58 -17.29 0.75 10.38
CA LEU A 58 -15.93 1.26 10.58
C LEU A 58 -15.52 1.09 12.05
N GLU A 59 -16.37 1.51 12.97
CA GLU A 59 -16.13 1.42 14.41
C GLU A 59 -15.86 -0.01 14.87
N ASN A 60 -16.68 -0.97 14.43
CA ASN A 60 -16.50 -2.37 14.82
C ASN A 60 -15.20 -2.97 14.28
N ASN A 61 -14.84 -2.65 13.03
CA ASN A 61 -13.58 -3.10 12.44
C ASN A 61 -12.38 -2.48 13.16
N LEU A 62 -12.41 -1.17 13.39
CA LEU A 62 -11.35 -0.50 14.13
C LEU A 62 -11.21 -1.07 15.54
N LYS A 63 -12.30 -1.22 16.28
CA LYS A 63 -12.30 -1.82 17.62
C LYS A 63 -11.72 -3.25 17.64
N HIS A 64 -12.07 -4.06 16.63
CA HIS A 64 -11.58 -5.44 16.52
C HIS A 64 -10.05 -5.47 16.30
N PHE A 65 -9.57 -4.74 15.30
CA PHE A 65 -8.16 -4.75 14.95
C PHE A 65 -7.27 -3.97 15.94
N SER A 66 -7.80 -2.92 16.58
CA SER A 66 -7.12 -2.22 17.68
C SER A 66 -6.82 -3.15 18.86
N LYS A 67 -7.80 -3.98 19.24
CA LYS A 67 -7.59 -5.00 20.29
C LYS A 67 -6.56 -6.03 19.86
N LEU A 68 -6.58 -6.44 18.59
CA LEU A 68 -5.63 -7.43 18.09
C LEU A 68 -4.21 -6.86 18.07
N ALA A 69 -4.03 -5.63 17.61
CA ALA A 69 -2.75 -4.94 17.57
C ALA A 69 -2.15 -4.78 18.96
N SER A 70 -2.92 -4.24 19.91
CA SER A 70 -2.45 -4.03 21.29
C SER A 70 -2.20 -5.34 22.05
N ALA A 71 -3.01 -6.38 21.82
CA ALA A 71 -2.81 -7.67 22.48
C ALA A 71 -1.52 -8.40 22.05
N HIS A 72 -0.97 -8.06 20.89
CA HIS A 72 0.22 -8.67 20.34
C HIS A 72 1.41 -7.71 20.21
N ASP A 73 1.28 -6.46 20.70
CA ASP A 73 2.32 -5.41 20.65
C ASP A 73 2.86 -5.20 19.23
N ILE A 74 1.96 -5.13 18.23
CA ILE A 74 2.29 -4.95 16.81
C ILE A 74 1.60 -3.73 16.20
N TRP A 75 2.28 -3.06 15.29
CA TRP A 75 1.62 -2.20 14.31
C TRP A 75 0.83 -3.07 13.34
N LEU A 76 -0.35 -2.63 12.95
CA LEU A 76 -1.24 -3.43 12.11
C LEU A 76 -1.88 -2.61 11.01
N ILE A 77 -1.71 -3.08 9.78
CA ILE A 77 -2.50 -2.68 8.62
C ILE A 77 -3.25 -3.94 8.17
N PRO A 78 -4.51 -4.15 8.63
CA PRO A 78 -5.25 -5.39 8.39
C PRO A 78 -5.74 -5.54 6.94
N GLY A 79 -5.25 -4.69 6.05
CA GLY A 79 -5.76 -4.49 4.71
C GLY A 79 -6.86 -3.42 4.67
N SER A 80 -7.56 -3.34 3.55
CA SER A 80 -8.62 -2.36 3.38
C SER A 80 -10.02 -3.00 3.34
N PHE A 81 -11.03 -2.16 3.31
CA PHE A 81 -12.43 -2.53 3.16
C PHE A 81 -13.25 -1.37 2.61
N TYR A 82 -14.40 -1.67 2.00
CA TYR A 82 -15.35 -0.64 1.60
C TYR A 82 -16.09 -0.07 2.81
N HIS A 83 -15.92 1.22 3.02
CA HIS A 83 -16.62 2.01 4.04
C HIS A 83 -17.72 2.83 3.41
N HIS A 84 -18.90 2.82 4.03
CA HIS A 84 -20.07 3.56 3.59
C HIS A 84 -20.30 4.72 4.56
N ASP A 85 -20.22 5.93 4.06
CA ASP A 85 -20.54 7.13 4.80
C ASP A 85 -21.60 8.00 4.07
N LYS A 86 -21.76 9.25 4.50
CA LYS A 86 -22.71 10.19 3.88
C LYS A 86 -22.30 10.66 2.48
N LYS A 87 -21.02 10.58 2.14
CA LYS A 87 -20.47 10.98 0.83
C LYS A 87 -20.58 9.87 -0.20
N GLY A 88 -20.60 8.62 0.25
CA GLY A 88 -20.65 7.46 -0.66
C GLY A 88 -19.95 6.24 -0.10
N ILE A 89 -19.30 5.51 -0.98
CA ILE A 89 -18.51 4.32 -0.66
C ILE A 89 -17.06 4.63 -0.97
N SER A 90 -16.16 4.44 -0.03
CA SER A 90 -14.72 4.58 -0.21
C SER A 90 -13.97 3.32 0.21
N ASN A 91 -12.80 3.10 -0.38
CA ASN A 91 -11.90 2.01 -0.01
C ASN A 91 -10.91 2.55 1.02
N VAL A 92 -10.98 2.06 2.25
CA VAL A 92 -10.21 2.59 3.38
C VAL A 92 -9.36 1.52 4.05
N ALA A 93 -8.15 1.86 4.45
CA ALA A 93 -7.24 1.02 5.20
C ALA A 93 -6.78 1.73 6.49
N PRO A 94 -7.06 1.17 7.68
CA PRO A 94 -6.58 1.74 8.93
C PRO A 94 -5.11 1.40 9.15
N VAL A 95 -4.37 2.33 9.74
CA VAL A 95 -3.06 2.12 10.34
C VAL A 95 -3.24 2.15 11.85
N ILE A 96 -2.92 1.06 12.52
CA ILE A 96 -3.14 0.87 13.94
C ILE A 96 -1.79 0.67 14.63
N SER A 97 -1.53 1.45 15.68
CA SER A 97 -0.30 1.34 16.48
C SER A 97 -0.28 0.07 17.32
N ASN A 98 0.89 -0.25 17.85
CA ASN A 98 1.06 -1.37 18.77
C ASN A 98 0.34 -1.18 20.14
N THR A 99 -0.10 0.03 20.44
CA THR A 99 -0.97 0.33 21.60
C THR A 99 -2.46 0.17 21.27
N GLY A 100 -2.79 -0.02 19.99
CA GLY A 100 -4.17 -0.15 19.50
C GLY A 100 -4.81 1.16 19.07
N ASP A 101 -4.05 2.25 19.01
CA ASP A 101 -4.56 3.54 18.54
C ASP A 101 -4.63 3.56 17.01
N VAL A 102 -5.72 4.06 16.47
CA VAL A 102 -5.84 4.32 15.03
C VAL A 102 -5.10 5.61 14.72
N VAL A 103 -3.91 5.50 14.15
CA VAL A 103 -3.03 6.65 13.86
C VAL A 103 -3.34 7.28 12.50
N SER A 104 -3.89 6.51 11.56
CA SER A 104 -4.34 7.00 10.27
C SER A 104 -5.45 6.12 9.71
N LEU A 105 -6.33 6.73 8.91
CA LEU A 105 -7.31 6.03 8.08
C LEU A 105 -7.08 6.45 6.63
N CYS A 106 -6.41 5.61 5.87
CA CYS A 106 -6.03 5.90 4.51
C CYS A 106 -7.17 5.59 3.55
N THR A 107 -7.48 6.51 2.65
CA THR A 107 -8.46 6.31 1.59
C THR A 107 -7.75 6.16 0.26
N LYS A 108 -8.11 5.15 -0.52
CA LYS A 108 -7.63 4.98 -1.91
C LYS A 108 -7.95 6.24 -2.70
N ILE A 109 -6.93 6.84 -3.32
CA ILE A 109 -7.06 8.12 -4.04
C ILE A 109 -7.69 7.87 -5.41
N TYR A 110 -7.22 6.85 -6.11
CA TYR A 110 -7.69 6.49 -7.44
C TYR A 110 -8.41 5.14 -7.42
N PRO A 111 -9.76 5.11 -7.30
CA PRO A 111 -10.52 3.89 -7.54
C PRO A 111 -10.21 3.33 -8.92
N PHE A 112 -10.16 1.99 -9.06
CA PHE A 112 -9.87 1.33 -10.33
C PHE A 112 -11.07 1.45 -11.29
N ALA A 113 -11.28 2.65 -11.79
CA ALA A 113 -12.34 2.91 -12.77
C ALA A 113 -11.98 2.31 -14.15
N PRO A 114 -12.97 1.79 -14.90
CA PRO A 114 -14.40 1.83 -14.59
C PRO A 114 -14.89 0.67 -13.70
N TYR A 115 -14.01 -0.25 -13.28
CA TYR A 115 -14.39 -1.47 -12.53
C TYR A 115 -14.90 -1.16 -11.12
N GLU A 116 -14.31 -0.16 -10.46
CA GLU A 116 -14.76 0.38 -9.17
C GLU A 116 -15.69 1.60 -9.33
N SER A 117 -16.51 1.64 -10.39
CA SER A 117 -17.50 2.72 -10.58
C SER A 117 -18.39 2.88 -9.34
N GLY A 118 -18.59 4.12 -8.89
CA GLY A 118 -19.35 4.47 -7.69
C GLY A 118 -18.57 4.32 -6.37
N ILE A 119 -17.26 4.11 -6.45
CA ILE A 119 -16.36 4.26 -5.30
C ILE A 119 -15.77 5.66 -5.34
N GLU A 120 -15.84 6.37 -4.23
CA GLU A 120 -15.29 7.71 -4.05
C GLU A 120 -13.78 7.63 -3.76
N GLY A 121 -13.00 8.44 -4.47
CA GLY A 121 -11.57 8.60 -4.23
C GLY A 121 -11.27 9.50 -3.05
N GLY A 122 -10.13 9.29 -2.40
CA GLY A 122 -9.59 10.20 -1.38
C GLY A 122 -8.87 11.40 -1.99
N ASP A 123 -8.72 12.46 -1.20
CA ASP A 123 -8.05 13.70 -1.60
C ASP A 123 -6.70 13.90 -0.90
N GLU A 124 -6.35 13.03 0.04
CA GLU A 124 -5.17 13.19 0.89
C GLU A 124 -4.24 11.98 0.79
N THR A 125 -2.94 12.26 0.85
CA THR A 125 -1.91 11.22 0.98
C THR A 125 -1.91 10.65 2.39
N CYS A 126 -1.56 9.38 2.52
CA CYS A 126 -1.47 8.72 3.80
C CYS A 126 -0.02 8.66 4.28
N ILE A 127 0.31 9.48 5.27
CA ILE A 127 1.60 9.52 5.96
C ILE A 127 1.38 9.22 7.44
N PHE A 128 2.26 8.43 8.02
CA PHE A 128 2.31 8.19 9.46
C PHE A 128 3.75 7.98 9.94
N GLU A 129 4.00 8.34 11.18
CA GLU A 129 5.30 8.18 11.82
C GLU A 129 5.24 7.04 12.83
N ILE A 130 6.27 6.21 12.81
CA ILE A 130 6.53 5.22 13.85
C ILE A 130 7.65 5.76 14.74
N PRO A 131 7.36 6.04 16.02
CA PRO A 131 8.34 6.64 16.94
C PRO A 131 9.64 5.84 17.00
N ASP A 132 10.77 6.54 16.97
CA ASP A 132 12.14 5.98 16.97
C ASP A 132 12.48 5.09 15.75
N VAL A 133 11.60 5.01 14.75
CA VAL A 133 11.80 4.23 13.52
C VAL A 133 11.87 5.15 12.32
N GLY A 134 10.78 5.82 11.96
CA GLY A 134 10.77 6.73 10.83
C GLY A 134 9.39 7.00 10.24
N ILE A 135 9.37 7.58 9.05
CA ILE A 135 8.16 8.02 8.35
C ILE A 135 7.78 7.00 7.28
N PHE A 136 6.54 6.58 7.32
CA PHE A 136 5.92 5.64 6.41
C PHE A 136 4.86 6.33 5.57
N GLY A 137 4.76 5.94 4.31
CA GLY A 137 3.65 6.29 3.44
C GLY A 137 2.84 5.05 3.09
N MET A 138 1.57 5.25 2.77
CA MET A 138 0.73 4.19 2.22
C MET A 138 -0.12 4.72 1.07
N HIS A 139 -0.26 3.92 0.04
CA HIS A 139 -1.28 4.06 -1.00
C HIS A 139 -1.85 2.68 -1.35
N ILE A 140 -2.99 2.63 -2.01
CA ILE A 140 -3.75 1.39 -2.16
C ILE A 140 -3.88 1.05 -3.65
N CYS A 141 -3.34 -0.10 -4.05
CA CYS A 141 -3.52 -0.76 -5.34
C CYS A 141 -3.33 0.20 -6.54
N TYR A 142 -4.40 0.60 -7.20
CA TYR A 142 -4.35 1.43 -8.42
C TYR A 142 -3.67 2.80 -8.22
N ASP A 143 -3.51 3.28 -6.99
CA ASP A 143 -2.76 4.51 -6.69
C ASP A 143 -1.31 4.44 -7.22
N LEU A 144 -0.72 3.23 -7.28
CA LEU A 144 0.64 3.03 -7.84
C LEU A 144 0.77 3.49 -9.30
N TRP A 145 -0.30 3.42 -10.09
CA TRP A 145 -0.29 3.81 -11.50
C TRP A 145 -0.11 5.31 -11.72
N PHE A 146 -0.23 6.09 -10.66
CA PHE A 146 -0.13 7.54 -10.65
C PHE A 146 1.15 7.98 -9.92
N PRO A 147 2.23 8.30 -10.64
CA PRO A 147 3.52 8.64 -10.03
C PRO A 147 3.45 9.84 -9.08
N GLU A 148 2.43 10.69 -9.23
CA GLU A 148 2.16 11.83 -8.37
C GLU A 148 1.90 11.41 -6.92
N THR A 149 1.19 10.30 -6.69
CA THR A 149 0.89 9.78 -5.35
C THR A 149 2.16 9.40 -4.62
N SER A 150 3.01 8.62 -5.27
CA SER A 150 4.29 8.17 -4.71
C SER A 150 5.26 9.34 -4.48
N ARG A 151 5.30 10.31 -5.41
CA ARG A 151 6.10 11.52 -5.26
C ARG A 151 5.63 12.35 -4.07
N ALA A 152 4.33 12.51 -3.90
CA ALA A 152 3.76 13.24 -2.76
C ALA A 152 4.13 12.59 -1.42
N LEU A 153 4.07 11.26 -1.32
CA LEU A 153 4.50 10.53 -0.12
C LEU A 153 5.99 10.75 0.18
N ALA A 154 6.85 10.61 -0.83
CA ALA A 154 8.31 10.77 -0.66
C ALA A 154 8.69 12.20 -0.27
N MET A 155 8.04 13.21 -0.84
CA MET A 155 8.28 14.62 -0.52
C MET A 155 7.80 15.01 0.89
N GLN A 156 6.88 14.24 1.46
CA GLN A 156 6.47 14.34 2.87
C GLN A 156 7.37 13.52 3.81
N GLY A 157 8.42 12.90 3.29
CA GLY A 157 9.45 12.22 4.07
C GLY A 157 9.33 10.70 4.12
N ALA A 158 8.32 10.08 3.49
CA ALA A 158 8.17 8.62 3.51
C ALA A 158 9.46 7.90 3.10
N GLN A 159 9.98 7.07 3.98
CA GLN A 159 11.19 6.26 3.79
C GLN A 159 10.85 4.84 3.34
N ILE A 160 9.61 4.44 3.54
CA ILE A 160 9.01 3.21 3.05
C ILE A 160 7.57 3.51 2.59
N ILE A 161 7.18 2.94 1.47
CA ILE A 161 5.80 2.98 0.97
C ILE A 161 5.20 1.59 1.13
N ILE A 162 4.14 1.50 1.92
CA ILE A 162 3.34 0.28 2.08
C ILE A 162 2.24 0.30 1.01
N HIS A 163 2.07 -0.83 0.30
CA HIS A 163 1.16 -0.93 -0.83
C HIS A 163 0.28 -2.18 -0.74
N PRO A 164 -0.85 -2.12 -0.03
CA PRO A 164 -1.89 -3.15 -0.12
C PRO A 164 -2.51 -3.17 -1.51
N SER A 165 -2.55 -4.35 -2.14
CA SER A 165 -3.06 -4.55 -3.50
C SER A 165 -4.02 -5.75 -3.57
N LEU A 166 -4.91 -5.73 -4.57
CA LEU A 166 -5.77 -6.85 -4.92
C LEU A 166 -5.83 -6.95 -6.45
N THR A 167 -4.82 -7.59 -7.02
CA THR A 167 -4.67 -7.74 -8.47
C THR A 167 -4.67 -9.22 -8.83
N ASP A 168 -5.61 -9.61 -9.67
CA ASP A 168 -5.77 -10.97 -10.22
C ASP A 168 -5.58 -11.01 -11.75
N THR A 169 -5.17 -9.90 -12.35
CA THR A 169 -5.13 -9.66 -13.78
C THR A 169 -3.72 -9.74 -14.36
N CYS A 170 -3.63 -9.76 -15.70
CA CYS A 170 -2.36 -9.93 -16.44
C CYS A 170 -1.39 -8.77 -16.29
N ASP A 171 -1.83 -7.63 -15.80
CA ASP A 171 -1.03 -6.41 -15.56
C ASP A 171 -0.24 -6.43 -14.23
N ARG A 172 -0.27 -7.54 -13.50
CA ARG A 172 0.56 -7.71 -12.31
C ARG A 172 2.06 -7.52 -12.58
N ASN A 173 2.53 -7.90 -13.76
CA ASN A 173 3.93 -7.68 -14.14
C ASN A 173 4.27 -6.19 -14.27
N GLU A 174 3.37 -5.40 -14.85
CA GLU A 174 3.50 -3.95 -14.99
C GLU A 174 3.53 -3.28 -13.60
N GLU A 175 2.68 -3.73 -12.68
CA GLU A 175 2.70 -3.23 -11.30
C GLU A 175 4.05 -3.47 -10.60
N LYS A 176 4.64 -4.66 -10.75
CA LYS A 176 5.97 -4.95 -10.19
C LYS A 176 7.07 -4.06 -10.80
N ILE A 177 6.97 -3.76 -12.08
CA ILE A 177 7.89 -2.83 -12.75
C ILE A 177 7.73 -1.42 -12.20
N MET A 178 6.48 -0.94 -12.06
CA MET A 178 6.18 0.37 -11.49
C MET A 178 6.60 0.47 -10.02
N ALA A 179 6.39 -0.57 -9.22
CA ALA A 179 6.83 -0.64 -7.84
C ALA A 179 8.35 -0.47 -7.74
N ARG A 180 9.10 -1.15 -8.61
CA ARG A 180 10.55 -1.03 -8.68
C ARG A 180 11.01 0.36 -9.15
N ALA A 181 10.36 0.92 -10.17
CA ALA A 181 10.63 2.27 -10.63
C ALA A 181 10.35 3.30 -9.52
N THR A 182 9.26 3.12 -8.78
CA THR A 182 8.89 3.97 -7.64
C THR A 182 9.96 3.94 -6.55
N ALA A 183 10.43 2.76 -6.13
CA ALA A 183 11.48 2.64 -5.13
C ALA A 183 12.74 3.43 -5.53
N ILE A 184 13.16 3.33 -6.79
CA ILE A 184 14.32 4.06 -7.34
C ILE A 184 14.05 5.56 -7.35
N GLN A 185 12.93 6.01 -7.92
CA GLN A 185 12.61 7.42 -8.12
C GLN A 185 12.37 8.17 -6.81
N GLN A 186 11.81 7.47 -5.81
CA GLN A 186 11.51 8.02 -4.49
C GLN A 186 12.60 7.71 -3.46
N GLN A 187 13.62 6.95 -3.82
CA GLN A 187 14.73 6.55 -2.94
C GLN A 187 14.20 6.04 -1.59
N CYS A 188 13.30 5.05 -1.64
CA CYS A 188 12.63 4.49 -0.47
C CYS A 188 12.41 2.98 -0.64
N TYR A 189 12.15 2.27 0.46
CA TYR A 189 11.59 0.92 0.36
C TYR A 189 10.20 0.96 -0.25
N TYR A 190 9.88 -0.08 -1.01
CA TYR A 190 8.53 -0.31 -1.51
C TYR A 190 8.07 -1.70 -1.07
N PHE A 191 7.02 -1.76 -0.27
CA PHE A 191 6.52 -2.98 0.35
C PHE A 191 5.13 -3.28 -0.17
N ASP A 192 5.05 -4.10 -1.21
CA ASP A 192 3.80 -4.47 -1.87
C ASP A 192 3.29 -5.80 -1.32
N VAL A 193 2.01 -5.83 -0.97
CA VAL A 193 1.30 -7.03 -0.49
C VAL A 193 0.05 -7.23 -1.32
N ASN A 194 0.08 -8.21 -2.21
CA ASN A 194 -1.07 -8.63 -2.99
C ASN A 194 -1.79 -9.82 -2.33
N ALA A 195 -3.07 -10.01 -2.63
CA ALA A 195 -3.76 -11.23 -2.25
C ALA A 195 -3.29 -12.42 -3.09
N GLY A 196 -3.32 -13.61 -2.51
CA GLY A 196 -3.11 -14.88 -3.20
C GLY A 196 -4.41 -15.56 -3.62
N GLY A 197 -4.30 -16.74 -4.19
CA GLY A 197 -5.44 -17.57 -4.55
C GLY A 197 -6.35 -16.99 -5.63
N GLU A 198 -7.65 -17.21 -5.48
CA GLU A 198 -8.65 -16.80 -6.48
C GLU A 198 -8.98 -15.29 -6.48
N GLN A 199 -8.69 -14.58 -5.39
CA GLN A 199 -8.97 -13.15 -5.26
C GLN A 199 -7.82 -12.27 -5.77
N GLY A 200 -6.63 -12.85 -5.89
CA GLY A 200 -5.44 -12.19 -6.43
C GLY A 200 -4.48 -13.23 -6.97
N CYS A 201 -3.50 -12.81 -7.74
CA CYS A 201 -2.52 -13.73 -8.34
C CYS A 201 -1.24 -13.88 -7.49
N GLY A 202 -1.21 -13.33 -6.28
CA GLY A 202 -0.02 -13.32 -5.44
C GLY A 202 1.08 -12.43 -5.99
N GLN A 203 2.32 -12.94 -5.98
CA GLN A 203 3.51 -12.26 -6.49
C GLN A 203 3.79 -10.92 -5.77
N SER A 204 3.51 -10.86 -4.45
CA SER A 204 3.92 -9.73 -3.63
C SER A 204 5.40 -9.48 -3.74
N ILE A 205 5.85 -8.23 -3.67
CA ILE A 205 7.23 -7.87 -3.91
C ILE A 205 7.71 -6.82 -2.89
N VAL A 206 8.91 -7.02 -2.37
CA VAL A 206 9.60 -6.06 -1.50
C VAL A 206 10.84 -5.56 -2.20
N ILE A 207 10.98 -4.25 -2.30
CA ILE A 207 12.03 -3.60 -3.06
C ILE A 207 12.77 -2.63 -2.15
N GLY A 208 14.08 -2.68 -2.24
CA GLY A 208 14.98 -1.77 -1.53
C GLY A 208 15.12 -0.42 -2.22
N PRO A 209 15.69 0.57 -1.53
CA PRO A 209 15.70 1.97 -1.97
C PRO A 209 16.60 2.26 -3.18
N GLU A 210 17.39 1.31 -3.64
CA GLU A 210 18.17 1.38 -4.89
C GLU A 210 17.53 0.55 -6.03
N GLY A 211 16.32 -0.01 -5.80
CA GLY A 211 15.57 -0.80 -6.76
C GLY A 211 15.93 -2.28 -6.79
N GLU A 212 16.67 -2.77 -5.80
CA GLU A 212 16.95 -4.19 -5.61
C GLU A 212 15.69 -4.93 -5.15
N VAL A 213 15.39 -6.06 -5.75
CA VAL A 213 14.33 -6.95 -5.30
C VAL A 213 14.84 -7.74 -4.10
N LEU A 214 14.30 -7.46 -2.92
CA LEU A 214 14.69 -8.12 -1.68
C LEU A 214 13.92 -9.42 -1.47
N THR A 215 12.64 -9.43 -1.84
CA THR A 215 11.76 -10.58 -1.77
C THR A 215 10.74 -10.50 -2.90
N GLU A 216 10.47 -11.61 -3.54
CA GLU A 216 9.35 -11.78 -4.46
C GLU A 216 8.68 -13.12 -4.15
N LEU A 217 7.39 -13.09 -3.88
CA LEU A 217 6.61 -14.27 -3.53
C LEU A 217 6.06 -14.96 -4.78
N GLY A 218 5.66 -16.22 -4.62
CA GLY A 218 4.93 -16.98 -5.63
C GLY A 218 3.44 -16.59 -5.67
N SER A 219 2.62 -17.46 -6.25
CA SER A 219 1.18 -17.22 -6.39
C SER A 219 0.34 -17.73 -5.22
N ASN A 220 0.93 -18.54 -4.35
CA ASN A 220 0.25 -19.16 -3.23
C ASN A 220 0.24 -18.27 -1.98
N GLU A 221 -0.36 -18.78 -0.91
CA GLU A 221 -0.31 -18.15 0.40
C GLU A 221 1.12 -18.17 0.96
N GLU A 222 1.70 -17.00 1.19
CA GLU A 222 3.06 -16.84 1.65
C GLU A 222 3.18 -15.60 2.55
N ILE A 223 4.34 -15.44 3.21
CA ILE A 223 4.67 -14.30 4.07
C ILE A 223 5.95 -13.65 3.57
N ALA A 224 5.89 -12.36 3.23
CA ALA A 224 7.06 -11.55 2.97
C ALA A 224 7.57 -10.96 4.29
N LEU A 225 8.84 -11.19 4.60
CA LEU A 225 9.48 -10.64 5.79
C LEU A 225 10.55 -9.63 5.38
N LEU A 226 10.59 -8.49 6.06
CA LEU A 226 11.59 -7.46 5.87
C LEU A 226 12.04 -6.91 7.23
N GLU A 227 13.32 -6.93 7.49
CA GLU A 227 13.95 -6.08 8.50
C GLU A 227 14.40 -4.78 7.83
N VAL A 228 13.87 -3.65 8.31
CA VAL A 228 14.03 -2.34 7.66
C VAL A 228 15.29 -1.65 8.17
N ASP A 229 16.18 -1.23 7.25
CA ASP A 229 17.29 -0.31 7.53
C ASP A 229 16.96 1.10 6.97
N LEU A 230 16.27 1.92 7.76
CA LEU A 230 15.94 3.29 7.35
C LEU A 230 17.17 4.22 7.30
N ASP A 231 18.27 3.88 7.96
CA ASP A 231 19.53 4.59 7.79
C ASP A 231 20.10 4.39 6.38
N SER A 232 19.84 3.25 5.75
CA SER A 232 20.21 3.06 4.34
C SER A 232 19.47 4.04 3.42
N VAL A 233 18.18 4.27 3.67
CA VAL A 233 17.40 5.28 2.94
C VAL A 233 18.00 6.67 3.11
N ASN A 234 18.35 7.04 4.35
CA ASN A 234 18.98 8.33 4.63
C ASN A 234 20.32 8.47 3.90
N ARG A 235 21.16 7.44 3.94
CA ARG A 235 22.45 7.41 3.21
C ARG A 235 22.26 7.56 1.71
N ILE A 236 21.30 6.85 1.12
CA ILE A 236 21.00 6.91 -0.32
C ILE A 236 20.46 8.27 -0.71
N ARG A 237 19.58 8.86 0.09
CA ARG A 237 19.08 10.22 -0.13
C ARG A 237 20.16 11.28 -0.02
N GLN A 238 21.15 11.08 0.87
CA GLN A 238 22.30 11.98 1.01
C GLN A 238 23.28 11.86 -0.14
N ARG A 239 23.65 10.63 -0.55
CA ARG A 239 24.74 10.36 -1.48
C ARG A 239 24.27 10.17 -2.92
N GLY A 240 23.00 9.89 -3.13
CA GLY A 240 22.44 9.46 -4.40
C GLY A 240 22.45 7.93 -4.57
N ILE A 241 21.63 7.47 -5.49
CA ILE A 241 21.57 6.06 -5.89
C ILE A 241 22.93 5.70 -6.47
N LYS A 242 23.58 4.71 -5.88
CA LYS A 242 24.96 4.28 -6.22
C LYS A 242 25.98 5.44 -6.25
N GLY A 243 25.73 6.46 -5.42
CA GLY A 243 26.55 7.66 -5.34
C GLY A 243 26.37 8.64 -6.52
N LEU A 244 25.32 8.51 -7.30
CA LEU A 244 25.08 9.30 -8.51
C LEU A 244 23.73 10.05 -8.48
N GLY A 245 22.65 9.38 -8.84
CA GLY A 245 21.35 10.00 -9.01
C GLY A 245 20.72 10.51 -7.70
N GLN A 246 20.33 11.78 -7.64
CA GLN A 246 19.74 12.44 -6.47
C GLN A 246 18.37 13.07 -6.82
N PRO A 247 17.39 12.27 -7.27
CA PRO A 247 16.14 12.80 -7.84
C PRO A 247 15.33 13.64 -6.85
N LEU A 248 15.26 13.29 -5.57
CA LEU A 248 14.52 14.06 -4.58
C LEU A 248 15.15 15.43 -4.32
N LYS A 249 16.48 15.52 -4.23
CA LYS A 249 17.17 16.81 -4.08
C LYS A 249 17.03 17.67 -5.34
N SER A 250 17.17 17.07 -6.51
CA SER A 250 17.00 17.78 -7.79
C SER A 250 15.59 18.35 -7.91
N PHE A 251 14.57 17.59 -7.52
CA PHE A 251 13.19 18.07 -7.51
C PHE A 251 12.98 19.18 -6.46
N ARG A 252 13.51 19.01 -5.24
CA ARG A 252 13.43 20.03 -4.18
C ARG A 252 14.01 21.38 -4.62
N ASP A 253 15.18 21.35 -5.26
CA ASP A 253 15.91 22.56 -5.61
C ASP A 253 15.37 23.23 -6.88
N ASN A 254 14.66 22.47 -7.72
CA ASN A 254 14.08 22.98 -8.95
C ASN A 254 12.75 22.25 -9.29
N PRO A 255 11.70 22.43 -8.48
CA PRO A 255 10.42 21.78 -8.72
C PRO A 255 9.80 22.27 -10.03
N LYS A 256 9.32 21.34 -10.84
CA LYS A 256 8.59 21.64 -12.06
C LYS A 256 7.20 21.05 -12.00
N TYR A 257 6.20 21.92 -12.07
CA TYR A 257 4.79 21.54 -12.17
C TYR A 257 4.29 21.95 -13.54
N PHE A 258 3.84 21.00 -14.33
CA PHE A 258 3.50 21.20 -15.73
C PHE A 258 1.99 21.35 -15.97
N GLU A 259 1.25 21.86 -15.00
CA GLU A 259 -0.21 22.04 -15.10
C GLU A 259 -0.65 22.82 -16.35
N SER A 260 0.14 23.82 -16.76
CA SER A 260 -0.15 24.63 -17.93
C SER A 260 0.06 23.93 -19.28
N THR A 261 0.53 22.68 -19.28
CA THR A 261 0.84 21.94 -20.51
C THR A 261 -0.20 20.88 -20.85
N LEU A 262 -1.30 20.80 -20.10
CA LEU A 262 -2.40 19.89 -20.42
C LEU A 262 -3.06 20.33 -21.73
N ASN A 263 -3.04 19.45 -22.72
CA ASN A 263 -3.76 19.66 -23.98
C ASN A 263 -5.16 19.05 -23.84
N GLU A 264 -6.13 19.86 -23.42
CA GLU A 264 -7.50 19.41 -23.18
C GLU A 264 -8.12 18.81 -24.44
N GLN A 265 -7.87 19.39 -25.62
CA GLN A 265 -8.39 18.84 -26.87
C GLN A 265 -7.85 17.43 -27.16
N TYR A 266 -6.56 17.22 -26.88
CA TYR A 266 -5.98 15.87 -27.01
C TYR A 266 -6.58 14.91 -25.99
N LEU A 267 -6.72 15.33 -24.72
CA LEU A 267 -7.27 14.49 -23.67
C LEU A 267 -8.72 14.06 -23.95
N GLU A 268 -9.52 14.96 -24.55
CA GLU A 268 -10.87 14.61 -25.01
C GLU A 268 -10.89 13.50 -26.08
N THR A 269 -9.84 13.39 -26.89
CA THR A 269 -9.72 12.31 -27.89
C THR A 269 -9.53 10.92 -27.31
N LEU A 270 -9.15 10.80 -26.04
CA LEU A 270 -9.01 9.52 -25.34
C LEU A 270 -10.36 8.81 -25.15
N GLY A 271 -11.46 9.55 -25.30
CA GLY A 271 -12.79 9.01 -25.16
C GLY A 271 -13.21 8.81 -23.71
N LYS A 272 -14.30 8.08 -23.53
CA LYS A 272 -14.86 7.80 -22.19
C LYS A 272 -14.04 6.74 -21.46
N LEU A 273 -13.90 6.91 -20.15
CA LEU A 273 -13.37 5.87 -19.28
C LEU A 273 -14.45 4.79 -19.08
N GLU A 274 -14.40 3.77 -19.91
CA GLU A 274 -15.35 2.65 -19.91
C GLU A 274 -14.62 1.32 -20.17
N ILE A 275 -15.27 0.21 -19.82
CA ILE A 275 -14.73 -1.13 -20.12
C ILE A 275 -14.56 -1.27 -21.63
N PRO A 276 -13.36 -1.61 -22.13
CA PRO A 276 -13.12 -1.75 -23.55
C PRO A 276 -14.07 -2.75 -24.19
N LYS A 277 -14.71 -2.36 -25.28
CA LYS A 277 -15.56 -3.24 -26.08
C LYS A 277 -14.73 -3.96 -27.14
N LYS A 278 -15.14 -5.18 -27.51
CA LYS A 278 -14.54 -5.83 -28.68
C LYS A 278 -14.73 -4.91 -29.89
N PHE A 279 -13.66 -4.69 -30.62
CA PHE A 279 -13.78 -4.09 -31.95
C PHE A 279 -14.54 -5.05 -32.84
N ASN A 280 -15.63 -4.61 -33.45
CA ASN A 280 -16.39 -5.37 -34.44
C ASN A 280 -15.66 -5.40 -35.79
#